data_5e995397a6b137ec1549768abbbefe46
#
_entry.id   5e995397a6b137ec1549768abbbefe46
#
_cell.length_a   1.000
_cell.length_b   1.000
_cell.length_c   1.000
_cell.angle_alpha   90.00
_cell.angle_beta   90.00
_cell.angle_gamma   90.00
#
_symmetry.space_group_name_H-M   'P 1'
#
loop_
_entity.id
_entity.type
_entity.pdbx_description
1 polymer ?
#
loop_
_entity_poly.entity_id
_entity_poly.type
_entity_poly.pdbx_seq_one_letter_code
_entity_poly.pdbx_strand_id
1 'polypeptide(L)'
;MPEGEPLLIIATGKYIGEGFDEPRLDTLFLAMPFSWKGTLAQYVGRLHRNYEGKQEVRVYDYVDVHVPMLERMYQRRLKGYAELGYQTLSDDTESAPSLIYTGQTYGDAFGEDVLAVGRELVISAPTLARSRINALLAKKPERVKLRIITRNVEEYSVEQQTRVLAAIKLLEETGAEIVMQPKLTQRYAVIDNTIVWYGDINFLSAAKVEDTAIRLESPELAGELLDLET
;
A
#
# COMPACT_ATOMS: atom_id res chain seq x y z
N MET A 1 14.95 -28.38 26.24
CA MET A 1 15.02 -26.92 26.35
C MET A 1 14.48 -26.53 27.72
N PRO A 2 15.05 -25.49 28.38
CA PRO A 2 14.60 -25.11 29.73
C PRO A 2 13.10 -24.79 29.75
N GLU A 3 12.40 -25.24 30.75
CA GLU A 3 11.01 -24.89 31.00
C GLU A 3 10.94 -23.42 31.42
N GLY A 4 10.07 -22.63 30.77
CA GLY A 4 9.83 -21.22 31.12
C GLY A 4 10.53 -20.17 30.23
N GLU A 5 11.37 -20.56 29.28
CA GLU A 5 11.91 -19.62 28.30
C GLU A 5 11.01 -19.47 27.06
N PRO A 6 10.88 -18.25 26.48
CA PRO A 6 10.17 -18.04 25.23
C PRO A 6 10.74 -18.93 24.12
N LEU A 7 9.88 -19.57 23.36
CA LEU A 7 10.29 -20.49 22.30
C LEU A 7 9.78 -19.99 20.95
N LEU A 8 10.71 -19.76 20.01
CA LEU A 8 10.40 -19.48 18.61
C LEU A 8 10.97 -20.59 17.73
N ILE A 9 10.11 -21.20 16.90
CA ILE A 9 10.50 -22.25 15.96
C ILE A 9 10.21 -21.78 14.54
N ILE A 10 11.22 -21.85 13.68
CA ILE A 10 11.08 -21.63 12.25
C ILE A 10 11.23 -22.96 11.55
N ALA A 11 10.22 -23.39 10.83
CA ALA A 11 10.21 -24.71 10.20
C ALA A 11 9.48 -24.70 8.84
N THR A 12 9.84 -25.65 7.99
CA THR A 12 9.06 -25.95 6.79
C THR A 12 7.87 -26.83 7.12
N GLY A 13 6.82 -26.76 6.29
CA GLY A 13 5.58 -27.52 6.51
C GLY A 13 5.82 -29.04 6.61
N LYS A 14 6.81 -29.58 5.91
CA LYS A 14 7.16 -31.00 6.00
C LYS A 14 7.65 -31.38 7.42
N TYR A 15 8.43 -30.52 8.04
CA TYR A 15 8.98 -30.77 9.37
C TYR A 15 7.88 -30.76 10.45
N ILE A 16 6.93 -29.85 10.35
CA ILE A 16 5.81 -29.76 11.31
C ILE A 16 4.77 -30.89 11.10
N GLY A 17 4.64 -31.38 9.87
CA GLY A 17 3.67 -32.44 9.52
C GLY A 17 3.92 -33.79 10.18
N GLU A 18 5.20 -34.19 10.37
CA GLU A 18 5.58 -35.54 10.82
C GLU A 18 6.35 -35.48 12.15
N GLY A 19 5.74 -35.99 13.22
CA GLY A 19 6.46 -36.24 14.48
C GLY A 19 6.76 -35.03 15.35
N PHE A 20 6.42 -33.83 14.93
CA PHE A 20 6.63 -32.63 15.72
C PHE A 20 5.58 -32.52 16.84
N ASP A 21 6.00 -32.41 18.08
CA ASP A 21 5.14 -32.25 19.26
C ASP A 21 5.80 -31.31 20.28
N GLU A 22 5.29 -30.10 20.38
CA GLU A 22 5.73 -29.10 21.35
C GLU A 22 4.49 -28.41 21.96
N PRO A 23 4.00 -28.90 23.10
CA PRO A 23 2.76 -28.43 23.70
C PRO A 23 2.76 -26.96 24.13
N ARG A 24 3.93 -26.34 24.33
CA ARG A 24 4.07 -24.94 24.77
C ARG A 24 3.65 -23.94 23.69
N LEU A 25 3.66 -24.34 22.40
CA LEU A 25 3.33 -23.44 21.32
C LEU A 25 1.84 -23.10 21.35
N ASP A 26 1.55 -21.81 21.38
CA ASP A 26 0.21 -21.22 21.38
C ASP A 26 -0.07 -20.38 20.13
N THR A 27 0.97 -20.00 19.40
CA THR A 27 0.88 -19.12 18.26
C THR A 27 1.52 -19.72 17.01
N LEU A 28 0.83 -19.60 15.86
CA LEU A 28 1.31 -20.03 14.55
C LEU A 28 1.31 -18.88 13.56
N PHE A 29 2.43 -18.66 12.89
CA PHE A 29 2.55 -17.74 11.77
C PHE A 29 2.67 -18.53 10.46
N LEU A 30 1.67 -18.40 9.59
CA LEU A 30 1.64 -19.02 8.28
C LEU A 30 2.18 -18.05 7.22
N ALA A 31 3.48 -18.07 7.01
CA ALA A 31 4.17 -17.17 6.09
C ALA A 31 4.16 -17.64 4.63
N MET A 32 3.74 -18.89 4.36
CA MET A 32 3.69 -19.46 3.01
C MET A 32 2.29 -19.94 2.67
N PRO A 33 1.81 -19.67 1.45
CA PRO A 33 0.46 -20.05 1.06
C PRO A 33 0.32 -21.56 0.84
N PHE A 34 -0.75 -22.14 1.37
CA PHE A 34 -1.21 -23.49 1.06
C PHE A 34 -2.74 -23.52 1.06
N SER A 35 -3.34 -24.50 0.41
CA SER A 35 -4.80 -24.58 0.27
C SER A 35 -5.42 -25.88 0.77
N TRP A 36 -4.62 -26.85 1.16
CA TRP A 36 -5.15 -28.15 1.54
C TRP A 36 -5.65 -28.20 2.97
N LYS A 37 -6.92 -28.54 3.15
CA LYS A 37 -7.63 -28.60 4.44
C LYS A 37 -6.94 -29.53 5.44
N GLY A 38 -6.46 -30.72 5.00
CA GLY A 38 -5.76 -31.66 5.87
C GLY A 38 -4.48 -31.08 6.47
N THR A 39 -3.72 -30.31 5.71
CA THR A 39 -2.52 -29.63 6.18
C THR A 39 -2.84 -28.56 7.24
N LEU A 40 -3.91 -27.79 7.05
CA LEU A 40 -4.36 -26.81 8.01
C LEU A 40 -4.71 -27.48 9.36
N ALA A 41 -5.52 -28.54 9.32
CA ALA A 41 -5.91 -29.26 10.52
C ALA A 41 -4.70 -29.87 11.26
N GLN A 42 -3.68 -30.33 10.53
CA GLN A 42 -2.43 -30.82 11.15
C GLN A 42 -1.65 -29.72 11.87
N TYR A 43 -1.43 -28.57 11.22
CA TYR A 43 -0.65 -27.50 11.80
C TYR A 43 -1.34 -26.89 13.01
N VAL A 44 -2.61 -26.56 12.84
CA VAL A 44 -3.43 -25.96 13.89
C VAL A 44 -3.68 -26.96 15.04
N GLY A 45 -3.88 -28.24 14.72
CA GLY A 45 -4.06 -29.28 15.74
C GLY A 45 -2.87 -29.45 16.71
N ARG A 46 -1.65 -29.04 16.26
CA ARG A 46 -0.46 -29.06 17.15
C ARG A 46 -0.54 -27.97 18.22
N LEU A 47 -1.21 -26.86 17.93
CA LEU A 47 -1.39 -25.78 18.90
C LEU A 47 -2.39 -26.15 20.00
N HIS A 48 -3.34 -27.04 19.72
CA HIS A 48 -4.37 -27.44 20.68
C HIS A 48 -3.90 -28.45 21.75
N ARG A 49 -2.59 -28.75 21.81
CA ARG A 49 -2.04 -29.57 22.91
C ARG A 49 -2.18 -28.83 24.23
N ASN A 50 -2.68 -29.56 25.25
CA ASN A 50 -2.80 -29.00 26.59
C ASN A 50 -1.41 -28.71 27.17
N TYR A 51 -1.25 -27.52 27.69
CA TYR A 51 -0.08 -27.08 28.43
C TYR A 51 -0.51 -26.11 29.54
N GLU A 52 0.10 -26.23 30.70
CA GLU A 52 -0.23 -25.42 31.87
C GLU A 52 0.05 -23.94 31.58
N GLY A 53 -0.94 -23.07 31.82
CA GLY A 53 -0.85 -21.64 31.52
C GLY A 53 -1.30 -21.21 30.10
N LYS A 54 -1.53 -22.13 29.17
CA LYS A 54 -2.07 -21.81 27.84
C LYS A 54 -3.56 -21.50 27.95
N GLN A 55 -3.95 -20.26 27.61
CA GLN A 55 -5.34 -19.80 27.68
C GLN A 55 -6.02 -19.76 26.31
N GLU A 56 -5.25 -19.51 25.25
CA GLU A 56 -5.76 -19.37 23.89
C GLU A 56 -4.72 -19.85 22.85
N VAL A 57 -5.18 -20.05 21.65
CA VAL A 57 -4.32 -20.36 20.48
C VAL A 57 -4.59 -19.36 19.40
N ARG A 58 -3.53 -18.80 18.82
CA ARG A 58 -3.59 -17.78 17.75
C ARG A 58 -2.96 -18.26 16.46
N VAL A 59 -3.59 -17.93 15.35
CA VAL A 59 -3.04 -18.19 14.02
C VAL A 59 -3.00 -16.87 13.23
N TYR A 60 -1.81 -16.48 12.83
CA TYR A 60 -1.59 -15.36 11.91
C TYR A 60 -1.38 -15.90 10.50
N ASP A 61 -2.33 -15.66 9.63
CA ASP A 61 -2.32 -16.17 8.26
C ASP A 61 -2.04 -15.02 7.28
N TYR A 62 -0.84 -15.01 6.71
CA TYR A 62 -0.42 -13.97 5.77
C TYR A 62 -0.92 -14.28 4.37
N VAL A 63 -1.62 -13.33 3.80
CA VAL A 63 -2.27 -13.46 2.48
C VAL A 63 -1.91 -12.28 1.60
N ASP A 64 -1.45 -12.58 0.38
CA ASP A 64 -1.40 -11.57 -0.68
C ASP A 64 -2.74 -11.55 -1.42
N VAL A 65 -3.59 -10.61 -1.04
CA VAL A 65 -4.93 -10.43 -1.62
C VAL A 65 -4.89 -9.93 -3.07
N HIS A 66 -3.74 -9.40 -3.52
CA HIS A 66 -3.57 -8.92 -4.89
C HIS A 66 -3.29 -10.05 -5.88
N VAL A 67 -2.98 -11.25 -5.39
CA VAL A 67 -2.80 -12.45 -6.22
C VAL A 67 -4.05 -13.31 -6.14
N PRO A 68 -4.90 -13.35 -7.19
CA PRO A 68 -6.21 -14.02 -7.15
C PRO A 68 -6.14 -15.51 -6.80
N MET A 69 -5.02 -16.18 -7.07
CA MET A 69 -4.80 -17.56 -6.69
C MET A 69 -4.60 -17.68 -5.17
N LEU A 70 -3.80 -16.81 -4.57
CA LEU A 70 -3.51 -16.83 -3.14
C LEU A 70 -4.74 -16.44 -2.31
N GLU A 71 -5.52 -15.48 -2.80
CA GLU A 71 -6.80 -15.13 -2.21
C GLU A 71 -7.77 -16.33 -2.20
N ARG A 72 -7.93 -17.06 -3.33
CA ARG A 72 -8.75 -18.28 -3.37
C ARG A 72 -8.27 -19.37 -2.41
N MET A 73 -6.95 -19.50 -2.24
CA MET A 73 -6.38 -20.43 -1.26
C MET A 73 -6.72 -20.01 0.18
N TYR A 74 -6.66 -18.73 0.46
CA TYR A 74 -7.06 -18.17 1.77
C TYR A 74 -8.54 -18.38 2.06
N GLN A 75 -9.43 -18.10 1.12
CA GLN A 75 -10.88 -18.34 1.28
C GLN A 75 -11.19 -19.81 1.63
N ARG A 76 -10.40 -20.75 1.12
CA ARG A 76 -10.51 -22.18 1.52
C ARG A 76 -10.03 -22.41 2.94
N ARG A 77 -8.95 -21.74 3.37
CA ARG A 77 -8.44 -21.82 4.75
C ARG A 77 -9.44 -21.24 5.74
N LEU A 78 -10.08 -20.10 5.43
CA LEU A 78 -11.12 -19.51 6.27
C LEU A 78 -12.25 -20.51 6.60
N LYS A 79 -12.71 -21.28 5.61
CA LYS A 79 -13.68 -22.34 5.86
C LYS A 79 -13.12 -23.42 6.78
N GLY A 80 -11.85 -23.78 6.62
CA GLY A 80 -11.18 -24.74 7.48
C GLY A 80 -11.04 -24.24 8.92
N TYR A 81 -10.70 -22.96 9.12
CA TYR A 81 -10.65 -22.35 10.45
C TYR A 81 -12.02 -22.36 11.15
N ALA A 82 -13.08 -21.97 10.45
CA ALA A 82 -14.44 -21.99 10.99
C ALA A 82 -14.88 -23.42 11.42
N GLU A 83 -14.56 -24.45 10.62
CA GLU A 83 -14.84 -25.85 10.95
C GLU A 83 -14.03 -26.35 12.15
N LEU A 84 -12.85 -25.78 12.42
CA LEU A 84 -12.02 -26.09 13.58
C LEU A 84 -12.39 -25.26 14.82
N GLY A 85 -13.42 -24.40 14.73
CA GLY A 85 -13.92 -23.59 15.84
C GLY A 85 -13.15 -22.28 16.07
N TYR A 86 -12.27 -21.88 15.13
CA TYR A 86 -11.60 -20.58 15.22
C TYR A 86 -12.57 -19.45 14.90
N GLN A 87 -12.46 -18.40 15.68
CA GLN A 87 -13.09 -17.12 15.36
C GLN A 87 -12.07 -16.28 14.60
N THR A 88 -12.45 -15.77 13.45
CA THR A 88 -11.67 -14.73 12.79
C THR A 88 -11.82 -13.48 13.65
N LEU A 89 -10.75 -13.11 14.32
CA LEU A 89 -10.68 -11.75 14.83
C LEU A 89 -10.48 -10.90 13.57
N SER A 90 -11.55 -10.29 13.09
CA SER A 90 -11.38 -9.04 12.39
C SER A 90 -10.81 -8.12 13.46
N ASP A 91 -9.49 -7.92 13.46
CA ASP A 91 -9.04 -6.67 13.97
C ASP A 91 -9.80 -5.63 13.14
N ASP A 92 -10.69 -4.85 13.79
CA ASP A 92 -11.10 -3.55 13.32
C ASP A 92 -9.89 -2.57 13.35
N THR A 93 -8.67 -3.06 13.43
CA THR A 93 -7.53 -2.42 12.86
C THR A 93 -7.83 -2.37 11.37
N GLU A 94 -8.28 -1.20 10.91
CA GLU A 94 -8.20 -0.75 9.55
C GLU A 94 -7.09 -1.53 8.86
N SER A 95 -7.44 -2.32 7.84
CA SER A 95 -6.47 -3.10 7.08
C SER A 95 -5.30 -2.17 6.84
N ALA A 96 -4.12 -2.52 7.37
CA ALA A 96 -2.96 -1.61 7.27
C ALA A 96 -2.96 -1.08 5.84
N PRO A 97 -3.08 0.22 5.63
CA PRO A 97 -3.38 0.77 4.32
C PRO A 97 -2.40 0.15 3.35
N SER A 98 -2.91 -0.40 2.25
CA SER A 98 -2.05 -1.03 1.25
C SER A 98 -0.90 -0.07 0.97
N LEU A 99 0.33 -0.51 1.17
CA LEU A 99 1.50 0.34 0.89
C LEU A 99 1.77 0.43 -0.61
N ILE A 100 1.24 -0.51 -1.40
CA ILE A 100 1.46 -0.59 -2.85
C ILE A 100 0.12 -0.50 -3.57
N TYR A 101 0.02 0.44 -4.48
CA TYR A 101 -1.15 0.69 -5.31
C TYR A 101 -0.80 0.53 -6.79
N THR A 102 -1.74 0.06 -7.58
CA THR A 102 -1.64 -0.03 -9.05
C THR A 102 -2.37 1.13 -9.71
N GLY A 103 -2.18 1.30 -11.02
CA GLY A 103 -2.94 2.28 -11.81
C GLY A 103 -4.46 2.12 -11.75
N GLN A 104 -4.95 0.95 -11.31
CA GLN A 104 -6.38 0.70 -11.10
C GLN A 104 -6.86 1.02 -9.67
N THR A 105 -6.00 0.86 -8.66
CA THR A 105 -6.41 0.91 -7.25
C THR A 105 -6.01 2.20 -6.52
N TYR A 106 -5.07 3.00 -7.06
CA TYR A 106 -4.58 4.20 -6.38
C TYR A 106 -5.61 5.33 -6.30
N GLY A 107 -6.56 5.39 -7.24
CA GLY A 107 -7.40 6.59 -7.46
C GLY A 107 -8.28 6.98 -6.29
N ASP A 108 -8.83 5.99 -5.57
CA ASP A 108 -9.67 6.24 -4.39
C ASP A 108 -8.81 6.65 -3.20
N ALA A 109 -7.77 5.89 -2.87
CA ALA A 109 -6.88 6.17 -1.74
C ALA A 109 -6.12 7.50 -1.90
N PHE A 110 -5.59 7.80 -3.10
CA PHE A 110 -5.00 9.11 -3.38
C PHE A 110 -6.02 10.23 -3.31
N GLY A 111 -7.26 9.98 -3.77
CA GLY A 111 -8.35 10.93 -3.68
C GLY A 111 -8.75 11.23 -2.24
N GLU A 112 -8.73 10.26 -1.34
CA GLU A 112 -8.97 10.44 0.10
C GLU A 112 -7.86 11.28 0.75
N ASP A 113 -6.60 10.98 0.46
CA ASP A 113 -5.47 11.78 0.92
C ASP A 113 -5.55 13.23 0.44
N VAL A 114 -5.94 13.46 -0.82
CA VAL A 114 -6.14 14.82 -1.37
C VAL A 114 -7.29 15.56 -0.69
N LEU A 115 -8.36 14.88 -0.33
CA LEU A 115 -9.46 15.48 0.44
C LEU A 115 -9.05 15.85 1.87
N ALA A 116 -8.17 15.06 2.48
CA ALA A 116 -7.72 15.23 3.85
C ALA A 116 -6.57 16.25 4.00
N VAL A 117 -5.96 16.71 2.89
CA VAL A 117 -4.82 17.63 2.93
C VAL A 117 -5.16 18.92 3.67
N GLY A 118 -4.30 19.31 4.61
CA GLY A 118 -4.52 20.48 5.49
C GLY A 118 -3.77 21.74 5.08
N ARG A 119 -2.59 21.62 4.49
CA ARG A 119 -1.67 22.74 4.25
C ARG A 119 -1.18 22.82 2.82
N GLU A 120 -0.50 21.79 2.34
CA GLU A 120 0.21 21.81 1.07
C GLU A 120 0.17 20.45 0.37
N LEU A 121 0.02 20.50 -0.95
CA LEU A 121 0.12 19.35 -1.84
C LEU A 121 1.17 19.68 -2.92
N VAL A 122 2.23 18.88 -2.97
CA VAL A 122 3.27 18.97 -3.99
C VAL A 122 3.17 17.75 -4.88
N ILE A 123 3.13 17.94 -6.21
CA ILE A 123 3.06 16.83 -7.17
C ILE A 123 4.13 17.00 -8.24
N SER A 124 5.00 16.01 -8.37
CA SER A 124 5.92 15.86 -9.49
C SER A 124 5.29 15.01 -10.58
N ALA A 125 5.02 15.62 -11.71
CA ALA A 125 4.30 15.02 -12.83
C ALA A 125 4.93 15.40 -14.17
N PRO A 126 5.71 14.52 -14.81
CA PRO A 126 6.33 14.77 -16.10
C PRO A 126 5.37 15.04 -17.25
N THR A 127 4.09 14.66 -17.12
CA THR A 127 3.05 14.93 -18.12
C THR A 127 1.76 15.40 -17.46
N LEU A 128 1.07 16.33 -18.13
CA LEU A 128 -0.14 16.98 -17.62
C LEU A 128 -1.35 16.67 -18.52
N ALA A 129 -2.46 16.25 -17.92
CA ALA A 129 -3.74 16.04 -18.59
C ALA A 129 -4.84 16.85 -17.91
N ARG A 130 -5.53 17.70 -18.65
CA ARG A 130 -6.57 18.60 -18.15
C ARG A 130 -7.66 17.88 -17.34
N SER A 131 -8.06 16.68 -17.78
CA SER A 131 -9.08 15.88 -17.07
C SER A 131 -8.64 15.48 -15.66
N ARG A 132 -7.37 15.12 -15.49
CA ARG A 132 -6.81 14.73 -14.18
C ARG A 132 -6.60 15.94 -13.29
N ILE A 133 -6.17 17.07 -13.86
CA ILE A 133 -6.07 18.34 -13.13
C ILE A 133 -7.44 18.76 -12.61
N ASN A 134 -8.47 18.74 -13.44
CA ASN A 134 -9.83 19.06 -13.00
C ASN A 134 -10.32 18.13 -11.89
N ALA A 135 -10.05 16.83 -11.98
CA ALA A 135 -10.41 15.86 -10.95
C ALA A 135 -9.66 16.13 -9.62
N LEU A 136 -8.39 16.51 -9.68
CA LEU A 136 -7.61 16.91 -8.52
C LEU A 136 -8.18 18.18 -7.88
N LEU A 137 -8.39 19.22 -8.68
CA LEU A 137 -8.89 20.51 -8.20
C LEU A 137 -10.30 20.41 -7.60
N ALA A 138 -11.14 19.51 -8.11
CA ALA A 138 -12.47 19.25 -7.56
C ALA A 138 -12.44 18.60 -6.16
N LYS A 139 -11.35 17.89 -5.82
CA LYS A 139 -11.18 17.24 -4.52
C LYS A 139 -10.37 18.08 -3.55
N LYS A 140 -9.39 18.82 -4.03
CA LYS A 140 -8.46 19.62 -3.21
C LYS A 140 -9.22 20.73 -2.47
N PRO A 141 -9.05 20.87 -1.13
CA PRO A 141 -9.62 22.02 -0.41
C PRO A 141 -9.04 23.35 -0.92
N GLU A 142 -9.88 24.39 -1.06
CA GLU A 142 -9.49 25.68 -1.64
C GLU A 142 -8.27 26.33 -0.95
N ARG A 143 -8.20 26.23 0.38
CA ARG A 143 -7.15 26.84 1.20
C ARG A 143 -5.78 26.19 1.10
N VAL A 144 -5.70 25.01 0.45
CA VAL A 144 -4.47 24.22 0.36
C VAL A 144 -3.57 24.77 -0.73
N LYS A 145 -2.30 25.00 -0.40
CA LYS A 145 -1.29 25.36 -1.38
C LYS A 145 -1.05 24.19 -2.32
N LEU A 146 -0.98 24.46 -3.60
CA LEU A 146 -0.69 23.48 -4.62
C LEU A 146 0.60 23.87 -5.35
N ARG A 147 1.59 22.98 -5.34
CA ARG A 147 2.83 23.12 -6.12
C ARG A 147 2.93 21.96 -7.10
N ILE A 148 3.16 22.27 -8.35
CA ILE A 148 3.31 21.27 -9.42
C ILE A 148 4.69 21.42 -10.04
N ILE A 149 5.42 20.31 -10.09
CA ILE A 149 6.72 20.20 -10.75
C ILE A 149 6.49 19.45 -12.04
N THR A 150 6.87 20.04 -13.16
CA THR A 150 6.68 19.45 -14.48
C THR A 150 7.87 19.74 -15.41
N ARG A 151 7.86 19.14 -16.58
CA ARG A 151 8.91 19.39 -17.59
C ARG A 151 8.80 20.77 -18.19
N ASN A 152 9.93 21.27 -18.71
CA ASN A 152 9.92 22.45 -19.57
C ASN A 152 9.02 22.22 -20.79
N VAL A 153 8.28 23.24 -21.20
CA VAL A 153 7.31 23.14 -22.30
C VAL A 153 8.00 22.72 -23.62
N GLU A 154 9.23 23.14 -23.85
CA GLU A 154 10.04 22.84 -25.04
C GLU A 154 10.39 21.35 -25.15
N GLU A 155 10.32 20.59 -24.06
CA GLU A 155 10.59 19.15 -24.06
C GLU A 155 9.42 18.30 -24.56
N TYR A 156 8.25 18.90 -24.74
CA TYR A 156 7.10 18.24 -25.32
C TYR A 156 7.08 18.40 -26.85
N SER A 157 6.44 17.46 -27.54
CA SER A 157 6.22 17.62 -28.99
C SER A 157 5.39 18.88 -29.28
N VAL A 158 5.58 19.48 -30.44
CA VAL A 158 4.84 20.70 -30.84
C VAL A 158 3.33 20.57 -30.68
N GLU A 159 2.80 19.38 -30.99
CA GLU A 159 1.36 19.08 -30.83
C GLU A 159 0.92 19.04 -29.35
N GLN A 160 1.82 18.65 -28.45
CA GLN A 160 1.57 18.56 -27.01
C GLN A 160 1.73 19.89 -26.30
N GLN A 161 2.61 20.76 -26.77
CA GLN A 161 2.93 22.05 -26.13
C GLN A 161 1.69 22.91 -25.89
N THR A 162 0.79 23.02 -26.89
CA THR A 162 -0.45 23.76 -26.73
C THR A 162 -1.35 23.22 -25.62
N ARG A 163 -1.41 21.88 -25.48
CA ARG A 163 -2.21 21.22 -24.44
C ARG A 163 -1.58 21.41 -23.06
N VAL A 164 -0.25 21.32 -22.98
CA VAL A 164 0.49 21.51 -21.74
C VAL A 164 0.40 22.96 -21.27
N LEU A 165 0.57 23.94 -22.17
CA LEU A 165 0.38 25.36 -21.84
C LEU A 165 -1.03 25.66 -21.31
N ALA A 166 -2.05 25.08 -21.94
CA ALA A 166 -3.43 25.21 -21.45
C ALA A 166 -3.65 24.56 -20.07
N ALA A 167 -2.94 23.45 -19.78
CA ALA A 167 -2.97 22.79 -18.48
C ALA A 167 -2.24 23.61 -17.39
N ILE A 168 -1.10 24.18 -17.73
CA ILE A 168 -0.32 25.07 -16.84
C ILE A 168 -1.16 26.32 -16.53
N LYS A 169 -1.72 26.98 -17.54
CA LYS A 169 -2.57 28.14 -17.34
C LYS A 169 -3.76 27.86 -16.40
N LEU A 170 -4.40 26.71 -16.56
CA LEU A 170 -5.50 26.28 -15.69
C LEU A 170 -5.05 26.16 -14.22
N LEU A 171 -3.85 25.61 -13.98
CA LEU A 171 -3.28 25.49 -12.65
C LEU A 171 -2.92 26.85 -12.05
N GLU A 172 -2.30 27.74 -12.84
CA GLU A 172 -1.96 29.11 -12.41
C GLU A 172 -3.21 29.93 -12.05
N GLU A 173 -4.30 29.78 -12.81
CA GLU A 173 -5.59 30.45 -12.53
C GLU A 173 -6.18 30.01 -11.17
N THR A 174 -5.80 28.86 -10.65
CA THR A 174 -6.20 28.39 -9.30
C THR A 174 -5.19 28.77 -8.20
N GLY A 175 -4.16 29.53 -8.53
CA GLY A 175 -3.11 29.93 -7.59
C GLY A 175 -2.07 28.84 -7.31
N ALA A 176 -1.97 27.82 -8.16
CA ALA A 176 -0.93 26.81 -8.04
C ALA A 176 0.45 27.38 -8.43
N GLU A 177 1.46 27.04 -7.67
CA GLU A 177 2.86 27.29 -8.01
C GLU A 177 3.35 26.25 -9.02
N ILE A 178 3.91 26.69 -10.13
CA ILE A 178 4.44 25.81 -11.17
C ILE A 178 5.96 25.93 -11.21
N VAL A 179 6.64 24.79 -10.99
CA VAL A 179 8.09 24.66 -11.12
C VAL A 179 8.39 23.83 -12.36
N MET A 180 9.17 24.41 -13.27
CA MET A 180 9.59 23.72 -14.48
C MET A 180 11.01 23.16 -14.26
N GLN A 181 11.16 21.85 -14.43
CA GLN A 181 12.42 21.16 -14.25
C GLN A 181 12.81 20.41 -15.54
N PRO A 182 14.00 20.67 -16.09
CA PRO A 182 14.45 20.00 -17.31
C PRO A 182 14.65 18.51 -17.06
N LYS A 183 14.26 17.70 -18.03
CA LYS A 183 14.42 16.24 -18.03
C LYS A 183 13.76 15.53 -16.83
N LEU A 184 12.73 16.13 -16.23
CA LEU A 184 11.99 15.52 -15.13
C LEU A 184 11.46 14.15 -15.52
N THR A 185 11.73 13.14 -14.70
CA THR A 185 11.24 11.77 -14.85
C THR A 185 10.53 11.26 -13.60
N GLN A 186 10.85 11.84 -12.44
CA GLN A 186 10.29 11.43 -11.15
C GLN A 186 8.79 11.71 -11.11
N ARG A 187 8.08 10.80 -10.45
CA ARG A 187 6.63 10.87 -10.23
C ARG A 187 6.35 10.61 -8.78
N TYR A 188 5.93 11.64 -8.08
CA TYR A 188 5.57 11.56 -6.68
C TYR A 188 4.54 12.60 -6.31
N ALA A 189 3.91 12.39 -5.17
CA ALA A 189 3.15 13.42 -4.49
C ALA A 189 3.55 13.45 -3.01
N VAL A 190 3.67 14.66 -2.46
CA VAL A 190 3.92 14.89 -1.04
C VAL A 190 2.75 15.68 -0.48
N ILE A 191 2.16 15.19 0.60
CA ILE A 191 0.99 15.78 1.26
C ILE A 191 1.39 16.19 2.66
N ASP A 192 1.24 17.47 2.97
CA ASP A 192 1.51 18.06 4.29
C ASP A 192 2.91 17.77 4.85
N ASN A 193 3.87 17.49 3.98
CA ASN A 193 5.24 17.09 4.34
C ASN A 193 5.30 15.83 5.21
N THR A 194 4.32 14.93 5.06
CA THR A 194 4.18 13.72 5.89
C THR A 194 3.86 12.49 5.06
N ILE A 195 2.87 12.56 4.16
CA ILE A 195 2.47 11.45 3.31
C ILE A 195 3.18 11.57 1.96
N VAL A 196 3.81 10.48 1.54
CA VAL A 196 4.52 10.36 0.28
C VAL A 196 3.88 9.29 -0.59
N TRP A 197 3.56 9.66 -1.81
CA TRP A 197 3.25 8.75 -2.90
C TRP A 197 4.40 8.77 -3.90
N TYR A 198 5.02 7.63 -4.17
CA TYR A 198 6.19 7.53 -5.05
C TYR A 198 6.12 6.28 -5.92
N GLY A 199 6.43 6.41 -7.22
CA GLY A 199 6.46 5.27 -8.13
C GLY A 199 6.30 5.65 -9.61
N ASP A 200 5.67 4.74 -10.39
CA ASP A 200 5.48 4.93 -11.83
C ASP A 200 4.16 5.65 -12.17
N ILE A 201 3.28 5.86 -11.21
CA ILE A 201 2.00 6.53 -11.43
C ILE A 201 2.23 8.02 -11.61
N ASN A 202 1.77 8.57 -12.74
CA ASN A 202 1.68 10.01 -12.93
C ASN A 202 0.31 10.51 -12.46
N PHE A 203 0.29 11.22 -11.34
CA PHE A 203 -0.95 11.67 -10.68
C PHE A 203 -1.73 12.70 -11.48
N LEU A 204 -1.10 13.37 -12.48
CA LEU A 204 -1.73 14.39 -13.33
C LEU A 204 -1.92 13.93 -14.79
N SER A 205 -1.75 12.65 -15.08
CA SER A 205 -2.09 12.06 -16.37
C SER A 205 -2.75 10.69 -16.21
N ALA A 206 -3.11 10.03 -17.31
CA ALA A 206 -3.67 8.68 -17.23
C ALA A 206 -2.60 7.70 -16.80
N ALA A 207 -2.84 6.98 -15.71
CA ALA A 207 -2.02 5.85 -15.29
C ALA A 207 -2.34 4.62 -16.14
N LYS A 208 -1.33 3.81 -16.41
CA LYS A 208 -1.51 2.50 -17.03
C LYS A 208 -1.83 1.47 -15.95
N VAL A 209 -2.38 0.33 -16.35
CA VAL A 209 -2.75 -0.75 -15.41
C VAL A 209 -1.55 -1.28 -14.65
N GLU A 210 -0.40 -1.38 -15.34
CA GLU A 210 0.88 -1.87 -14.81
C GLU A 210 1.64 -0.85 -13.95
N ASP A 211 1.30 0.44 -14.03
CA ASP A 211 1.97 1.46 -13.21
C ASP A 211 1.67 1.19 -11.73
N THR A 212 2.68 1.42 -10.88
CA THR A 212 2.58 1.22 -9.44
C THR A 212 3.05 2.45 -8.67
N ALA A 213 2.53 2.64 -7.48
CA ALA A 213 3.04 3.60 -6.51
C ALA A 213 2.96 3.04 -5.10
N ILE A 214 3.91 3.42 -4.26
CA ILE A 214 3.86 3.20 -2.82
C ILE A 214 3.29 4.43 -2.13
N ARG A 215 2.53 4.22 -1.05
CA ARG A 215 2.08 5.25 -0.12
C ARG A 215 2.76 5.05 1.22
N LEU A 216 3.47 6.04 1.71
CA LEU A 216 4.20 5.99 2.97
C LEU A 216 3.88 7.22 3.82
N GLU A 217 3.82 7.06 5.12
CA GLU A 217 3.86 8.16 6.07
C GLU A 217 5.29 8.30 6.57
N SER A 218 6.03 9.25 5.98
CA SER A 218 7.43 9.50 6.28
C SER A 218 7.78 10.97 6.05
N PRO A 219 7.81 11.78 7.11
CA PRO A 219 8.26 13.17 7.01
C PRO A 219 9.72 13.31 6.53
N GLU A 220 10.55 12.31 6.84
CA GLU A 220 11.95 12.27 6.41
C GLU A 220 12.04 12.13 4.88
N LEU A 221 11.38 11.12 4.32
CA LEU A 221 11.34 10.92 2.86
C LEU A 221 10.66 12.09 2.14
N ALA A 222 9.61 12.67 2.74
CA ALA A 222 8.96 13.85 2.21
C ALA A 222 9.95 15.03 2.09
N GLY A 223 10.76 15.26 3.14
CA GLY A 223 11.82 16.29 3.12
C GLY A 223 12.86 16.02 2.04
N GLU A 224 13.38 14.79 1.95
CA GLU A 224 14.36 14.41 0.92
C GLU A 224 13.85 14.65 -0.51
N LEU A 225 12.59 14.30 -0.79
CA LEU A 225 12.00 14.53 -2.12
C LEU A 225 11.84 16.01 -2.45
N LEU A 226 11.48 16.83 -1.46
CA LEU A 226 11.34 18.28 -1.65
C LEU A 226 12.70 18.98 -1.80
N ASP A 227 13.75 18.46 -1.21
CA ASP A 227 15.12 18.98 -1.35
C ASP A 227 15.72 18.69 -2.74
N LEU A 228 15.24 17.65 -3.46
CA LEU A 228 15.65 17.39 -4.84
C LEU A 228 15.19 18.46 -5.84
N GLU A 229 14.31 19.38 -5.42
CA GLU A 229 13.75 20.44 -6.25
C GLU A 229 14.57 21.75 -6.21
N THR A 230 15.54 21.82 -5.30
CA THR A 230 16.38 23.01 -5.08
C THR A 230 17.66 22.91 -5.89
#